data_6b67fc453f7fb34436a83fee8003edbd
#
_entry.id   6b67fc453f7fb34436a83fee8003edbd
#
_cell.length_a   1.000
_cell.length_b   1.000
_cell.length_c   1.000
_cell.angle_alpha   90.00
_cell.angle_beta   90.00
_cell.angle_gamma   90.00
#
_symmetry.space_group_name_H-M   'P 1'
#
loop_
_entity.id
_entity.type
_entity.pdbx_description
1 polymer ?
#
loop_
_entity_poly.entity_id
_entity_poly.type
_entity_poly.pdbx_seq_one_letter_code
_entity_poly.pdbx_strand_id
1 'polypeptide(L)'
;MSKQRTNRSSSRLAAVQALYEYGFGEKTIDQIAREFMNGDIGAEVIEETDDFGTEEFVPVMPAEPTLFSGILASYAENAGHINEMIKASLAADWTEDRVEKTLKAILQAGVAELLAFPETPVAVVLKEYVDLTSCFYEGAEIRVVNGMLSNIAKALQSA
;
A
#
# COMPACT_ATOMS: atom_id res chain seq x y z
N MET A 1 16.42 15.76 -11.23
CA MET A 1 16.05 16.06 -9.84
C MET A 1 15.04 15.04 -9.37
N SER A 2 15.37 14.32 -8.33
CA SER A 2 14.45 13.31 -7.82
C SER A 2 13.22 14.00 -7.20
N LYS A 3 12.05 13.45 -7.46
CA LYS A 3 10.84 13.93 -6.80
C LYS A 3 10.96 13.64 -5.31
N GLN A 4 10.87 14.68 -4.50
CA GLN A 4 10.76 14.46 -3.07
C GLN A 4 9.36 13.94 -2.79
N ARG A 5 9.28 12.78 -2.18
CA ARG A 5 8.00 12.24 -1.74
C ARG A 5 7.52 13.08 -0.57
N THR A 6 6.22 13.34 -0.53
CA THR A 6 5.65 13.99 0.64
C THR A 6 5.76 13.06 1.84
N ASN A 7 5.68 13.62 3.04
CA ASN A 7 5.73 12.81 4.26
C ASN A 7 4.65 11.73 4.27
N ARG A 8 3.45 12.06 3.80
CA ARG A 8 2.35 11.10 3.76
C ARG A 8 2.56 10.05 2.69
N SER A 9 3.06 10.45 1.52
CA SER A 9 3.35 9.50 0.43
C SER A 9 4.42 8.50 0.85
N SER A 10 5.47 8.96 1.53
CA SER A 10 6.52 8.07 2.05
C SER A 10 5.98 7.09 3.08
N SER A 11 5.07 7.55 3.94
CA SER A 11 4.44 6.68 4.94
C SER A 11 3.56 5.61 4.31
N ARG A 12 2.83 5.96 3.25
CA ARG A 12 2.02 4.98 2.51
C ARG A 12 2.89 3.94 1.82
N LEU A 13 3.97 4.37 1.18
CA LEU A 13 4.91 3.43 0.56
C LEU A 13 5.52 2.49 1.60
N ALA A 14 5.91 3.02 2.74
CA ALA A 14 6.45 2.21 3.84
C ALA A 14 5.42 1.18 4.32
N ALA A 15 4.15 1.58 4.43
CA ALA A 15 3.09 0.65 4.84
C ALA A 15 2.89 -0.47 3.82
N VAL A 16 2.92 -0.14 2.53
CA VAL A 16 2.83 -1.15 1.47
C VAL A 16 3.99 -2.14 1.56
N GLN A 17 5.20 -1.65 1.76
CA GLN A 17 6.37 -2.51 1.89
C GLN A 17 6.29 -3.39 3.14
N ALA A 18 5.78 -2.83 4.24
CA ALA A 18 5.59 -3.60 5.48
C ALA A 18 4.59 -4.74 5.27
N LEU A 19 3.47 -4.47 4.60
CA LEU A 19 2.46 -5.50 4.32
C LEU A 19 2.97 -6.54 3.33
N TYR A 20 3.78 -6.11 2.37
CA TYR A 20 4.44 -7.04 1.46
C TYR A 20 5.34 -8.01 2.24
N GLU A 21 6.15 -7.49 3.16
CA GLU A 21 6.99 -8.32 4.05
C GLU A 21 6.14 -9.28 4.88
N TYR A 22 5.08 -8.76 5.45
CA TYR A 22 4.16 -9.57 6.26
C TYR A 22 3.58 -10.73 5.46
N GLY A 23 3.38 -10.54 4.16
CA GLY A 23 2.82 -11.56 3.27
C GLY A 23 3.67 -12.83 3.17
N PHE A 24 4.95 -12.77 3.52
CA PHE A 24 5.82 -13.95 3.52
C PHE A 24 5.65 -14.81 4.78
N GLY A 25 4.93 -14.31 5.79
CA GLY A 25 4.56 -15.12 6.96
C GLY A 25 5.63 -15.36 8.01
N GLU A 26 6.77 -14.69 7.90
CA GLU A 26 7.90 -14.91 8.82
C GLU A 26 7.83 -14.07 10.08
N LYS A 27 7.14 -12.94 10.05
CA LYS A 27 7.10 -11.97 11.14
C LYS A 27 5.69 -11.48 11.40
N THR A 28 5.46 -11.01 12.62
CA THR A 28 4.19 -10.35 12.95
C THR A 28 4.20 -8.91 12.43
N ILE A 29 3.02 -8.33 12.30
CA ILE A 29 2.89 -6.93 11.89
C ILE A 29 3.61 -6.01 12.88
N ASP A 30 3.50 -6.29 14.18
CA ASP A 30 4.19 -5.50 15.22
C ASP A 30 5.70 -5.54 15.06
N GLN A 31 6.26 -6.71 14.78
CA GLN A 31 7.70 -6.85 14.56
C GLN A 31 8.14 -6.03 13.34
N ILE A 32 7.40 -6.15 12.24
CA ILE A 32 7.72 -5.44 11.02
C ILE A 32 7.60 -3.93 11.23
N ALA A 33 6.55 -3.48 11.90
CA ALA A 33 6.34 -2.07 12.18
C ALA A 33 7.52 -1.50 12.97
N ARG A 34 7.97 -2.22 13.99
CA ARG A 34 9.12 -1.77 14.80
C ARG A 34 10.41 -1.69 13.99
N GLU A 35 10.63 -2.69 13.12
CA GLU A 35 11.83 -2.70 12.27
C GLU A 35 11.83 -1.54 11.28
N PHE A 36 10.68 -1.21 10.71
CA PHE A 36 10.56 -0.04 9.84
C PHE A 36 10.81 1.26 10.61
N MET A 37 10.26 1.38 11.79
CA MET A 37 10.44 2.59 12.61
C MET A 37 11.88 2.76 13.07
N ASN A 38 12.59 1.66 13.26
CA ASN A 38 14.00 1.67 13.64
C ASN A 38 14.95 1.77 12.44
N GLY A 39 14.42 1.63 11.23
CA GLY A 39 15.25 1.66 10.02
C GLY A 39 15.98 0.36 9.72
N ASP A 40 15.58 -0.75 10.34
CA ASP A 40 16.28 -2.04 10.21
C ASP A 40 15.93 -2.79 8.94
N ILE A 41 14.68 -2.69 8.47
CA ILE A 41 14.24 -3.34 7.24
C ILE A 41 13.33 -2.40 6.46
N GLY A 42 13.19 -2.70 5.17
CA GLY A 42 12.31 -1.92 4.29
C GLY A 42 12.68 -0.45 4.21
N ALA A 43 13.87 -0.11 4.66
CA ALA A 43 14.30 1.28 4.72
C ALA A 43 14.68 1.84 3.36
N GLU A 44 14.78 0.98 2.35
CA GLU A 44 15.23 1.39 1.03
C GLU A 44 14.34 0.82 -0.06
N VAL A 45 14.22 1.57 -1.14
CA VAL A 45 13.55 1.13 -2.35
C VAL A 45 14.50 1.34 -3.52
N ILE A 46 14.42 0.47 -4.53
CA ILE A 46 15.25 0.62 -5.72
C ILE A 46 14.58 1.61 -6.65
N GLU A 47 15.32 2.64 -7.04
CA GLU A 47 14.88 3.61 -8.04
C GLU A 47 15.85 3.60 -9.21
N GLU A 48 15.31 3.67 -10.41
CA GLU A 48 16.09 3.84 -11.62
C GLU A 48 16.52 5.30 -11.71
N THR A 49 17.83 5.54 -11.79
CA THR A 49 18.37 6.90 -11.72
C THR A 49 18.89 7.43 -13.05
N ASP A 50 19.04 6.58 -14.06
CA ASP A 50 19.55 7.02 -15.36
C ASP A 50 19.00 6.17 -16.51
N ASP A 51 19.37 6.57 -17.75
CA ASP A 51 18.91 5.91 -18.98
C ASP A 51 19.51 4.53 -19.18
N PHE A 52 20.49 4.14 -18.39
CA PHE A 52 21.15 2.85 -18.47
C PHE A 52 20.51 1.81 -17.55
N GLY A 53 19.46 2.20 -16.86
CA GLY A 53 18.81 1.29 -15.93
C GLY A 53 19.60 1.09 -14.63
N THR A 54 20.48 2.02 -14.31
CA THR A 54 21.20 1.97 -13.04
C THR A 54 20.21 2.13 -11.90
N GLU A 55 20.26 1.22 -10.95
CA GLU A 55 19.36 1.24 -9.80
C GLU A 55 20.06 1.86 -8.59
N GLU A 56 19.31 2.60 -7.84
CA GLU A 56 19.80 3.24 -6.63
C GLU A 56 18.81 2.95 -5.49
N PHE A 57 19.35 2.60 -4.32
CA PHE A 57 18.54 2.38 -3.14
C PHE A 57 18.26 3.71 -2.46
N VAL A 58 16.98 4.08 -2.43
CA VAL A 58 16.53 5.33 -1.82
C VAL A 58 15.86 5.01 -0.49
N PRO A 59 16.26 5.67 0.60
CA PRO A 59 15.64 5.40 1.90
C PRO A 59 14.13 5.66 1.88
N VAL A 60 13.38 4.72 2.44
CA VAL A 60 11.93 4.84 2.63
C VAL A 60 11.70 5.00 4.12
N MET A 61 11.40 6.22 4.53
CA MET A 61 11.16 6.54 5.93
C MET A 61 9.68 6.81 6.14
N PRO A 62 9.05 6.25 7.19
CA PRO A 62 7.69 6.65 7.53
C PRO A 62 7.73 8.04 8.14
N ALA A 63 7.69 9.06 7.29
CA ALA A 63 7.85 10.44 7.70
C ALA A 63 6.69 10.95 8.55
N GLU A 64 5.53 10.28 8.48
CA GLU A 64 4.43 10.47 9.43
C GLU A 64 4.15 9.14 10.13
N PRO A 65 4.78 8.92 11.30
CA PRO A 65 4.60 7.65 12.02
C PRO A 65 3.14 7.32 12.34
N THR A 66 2.31 8.32 12.61
CA THR A 66 0.89 8.11 12.91
C THR A 66 0.15 7.51 11.72
N LEU A 67 0.40 7.99 10.51
CA LEU A 67 -0.23 7.44 9.31
C LEU A 67 0.26 6.00 9.06
N PHE A 68 1.57 5.80 9.10
CA PHE A 68 2.17 4.48 8.91
C PHE A 68 1.62 3.46 9.92
N SER A 69 1.70 3.80 11.20
CA SER A 69 1.23 2.91 12.27
C SER A 69 -0.27 2.68 12.20
N GLY A 70 -1.04 3.72 11.85
CA GLY A 70 -2.48 3.60 11.71
C GLY A 70 -2.91 2.65 10.62
N ILE A 71 -2.23 2.69 9.47
CA ILE A 71 -2.51 1.76 8.37
C ILE A 71 -2.22 0.32 8.82
N LEU A 72 -1.06 0.08 9.42
CA LEU A 72 -0.68 -1.26 9.85
C LEU A 72 -1.59 -1.79 10.96
N ALA A 73 -1.93 -0.96 11.94
CA ALA A 73 -2.85 -1.36 13.00
C ALA A 73 -4.24 -1.67 12.47
N SER A 74 -4.73 -0.86 11.53
CA SER A 74 -6.02 -1.09 10.88
C SER A 74 -6.02 -2.43 10.15
N TYR A 75 -4.97 -2.71 9.40
CA TYR A 75 -4.88 -4.01 8.73
C TYR A 75 -4.84 -5.15 9.73
N ALA A 76 -4.04 -5.03 10.79
CA ALA A 76 -3.93 -6.08 11.81
C ALA A 76 -5.28 -6.39 12.46
N GLU A 77 -6.05 -5.34 12.75
CA GLU A 77 -7.37 -5.49 13.38
C GLU A 77 -8.44 -6.02 12.43
N ASN A 78 -8.32 -5.73 11.14
CA ASN A 78 -9.38 -5.99 10.17
C ASN A 78 -8.95 -6.87 9.01
N ALA A 79 -7.85 -7.62 9.16
CA ALA A 79 -7.26 -8.40 8.06
C ALA A 79 -8.28 -9.29 7.34
N GLY A 80 -9.08 -10.04 8.10
CA GLY A 80 -10.10 -10.93 7.52
C GLY A 80 -11.10 -10.13 6.68
N HIS A 81 -11.63 -9.07 7.24
CA HIS A 81 -12.62 -8.22 6.57
C HIS A 81 -12.01 -7.52 5.34
N ILE A 82 -10.81 -7.00 5.47
CA ILE A 82 -10.11 -6.33 4.36
C ILE A 82 -9.90 -7.31 3.21
N ASN A 83 -9.39 -8.50 3.50
CA ASN A 83 -9.13 -9.49 2.47
C ASN A 83 -10.42 -10.00 1.82
N GLU A 84 -11.51 -10.11 2.58
CA GLU A 84 -12.83 -10.44 2.04
C GLU A 84 -13.33 -9.36 1.07
N MET A 85 -13.19 -8.10 1.45
CA MET A 85 -13.60 -6.99 0.57
C MET A 85 -12.79 -6.97 -0.72
N ILE A 86 -11.49 -7.21 -0.63
CA ILE A 86 -10.62 -7.27 -1.81
C ILE A 86 -11.09 -8.42 -2.72
N LYS A 87 -11.30 -9.59 -2.16
CA LYS A 87 -11.75 -10.76 -2.91
C LYS A 87 -13.09 -10.51 -3.60
N ALA A 88 -14.03 -9.91 -2.89
CA ALA A 88 -15.36 -9.62 -3.42
C ALA A 88 -15.33 -8.57 -4.54
N SER A 89 -14.32 -7.74 -4.57
CA SER A 89 -14.19 -6.64 -5.54
C SER A 89 -13.39 -7.02 -6.77
N LEU A 90 -12.80 -8.23 -6.82
CA LEU A 90 -12.04 -8.65 -7.98
C LEU A 90 -12.94 -8.78 -9.20
N ALA A 91 -12.47 -8.28 -10.34
CA ALA A 91 -13.17 -8.45 -11.61
C ALA A 91 -13.14 -9.93 -12.02
N ALA A 92 -14.06 -10.33 -12.90
CA ALA A 92 -14.24 -11.73 -13.29
C ALA A 92 -12.97 -12.37 -13.86
N ASP A 93 -12.14 -11.59 -14.53
CA ASP A 93 -10.89 -12.06 -15.14
C ASP A 93 -9.66 -11.92 -14.23
N TRP A 94 -9.85 -11.42 -12.99
CA TRP A 94 -8.79 -11.32 -11.98
C TRP A 94 -9.12 -12.23 -10.81
N THR A 95 -8.34 -13.27 -10.62
CA THR A 95 -8.49 -14.19 -9.50
C THR A 95 -7.42 -13.88 -8.45
N GLU A 96 -7.61 -14.36 -7.21
CA GLU A 96 -6.60 -14.20 -6.16
C GLU A 96 -5.23 -14.71 -6.59
N ASP A 97 -5.20 -15.79 -7.37
CA ASP A 97 -3.93 -16.37 -7.82
C ASP A 97 -3.18 -15.47 -8.81
N ARG A 98 -3.90 -14.58 -9.49
CA ARG A 98 -3.31 -13.66 -10.47
C ARG A 98 -2.87 -12.35 -9.85
N VAL A 99 -3.27 -12.08 -8.63
CA VAL A 99 -2.91 -10.85 -7.95
C VAL A 99 -1.55 -11.03 -7.29
N GLU A 100 -0.55 -10.36 -7.84
CA GLU A 100 0.79 -10.41 -7.26
C GLU A 100 0.82 -9.88 -5.84
N LYS A 101 1.82 -10.32 -5.08
CA LYS A 101 1.99 -9.91 -3.67
C LYS A 101 2.12 -8.39 -3.51
N THR A 102 2.82 -7.71 -4.41
CA THR A 102 2.95 -6.26 -4.36
C THR A 102 1.60 -5.58 -4.57
N LEU A 103 0.86 -6.02 -5.59
CA LEU A 103 -0.45 -5.47 -5.87
C LEU A 103 -1.41 -5.72 -4.70
N LYS A 104 -1.36 -6.92 -4.14
CA LYS A 104 -2.16 -7.26 -2.96
C LYS A 104 -1.83 -6.35 -1.78
N ALA A 105 -0.55 -6.10 -1.52
CA ALA A 105 -0.12 -5.22 -0.44
C ALA A 105 -0.62 -3.78 -0.64
N ILE A 106 -0.60 -3.30 -1.89
CA ILE A 106 -1.13 -1.97 -2.23
C ILE A 106 -2.62 -1.89 -1.90
N LEU A 107 -3.39 -2.90 -2.31
CA LEU A 107 -4.83 -2.95 -2.03
C LEU A 107 -5.10 -3.04 -0.53
N GLN A 108 -4.36 -3.88 0.18
CA GLN A 108 -4.51 -4.04 1.62
C GLN A 108 -4.23 -2.72 2.36
N ALA A 109 -3.16 -2.03 1.99
CA ALA A 109 -2.83 -0.74 2.61
C ALA A 109 -3.89 0.32 2.30
N GLY A 110 -4.37 0.36 1.07
CA GLY A 110 -5.41 1.31 0.66
C GLY A 110 -6.71 1.13 1.43
N VAL A 111 -7.18 -0.11 1.54
CA VAL A 111 -8.41 -0.40 2.29
C VAL A 111 -8.21 -0.11 3.78
N ALA A 112 -7.06 -0.49 4.33
CA ALA A 112 -6.75 -0.22 5.73
C ALA A 112 -6.78 1.28 6.03
N GLU A 113 -6.24 2.10 5.13
CA GLU A 113 -6.27 3.55 5.29
C GLU A 113 -7.69 4.10 5.21
N LEU A 114 -8.52 3.61 4.28
CA LEU A 114 -9.93 4.02 4.20
C LEU A 114 -10.66 3.76 5.51
N LEU A 115 -10.36 2.65 6.17
CA LEU A 115 -10.98 2.30 7.45
C LEU A 115 -10.42 3.12 8.60
N ALA A 116 -9.11 3.35 8.63
CA ALA A 116 -8.43 3.99 9.76
C ALA A 116 -8.64 5.50 9.80
N PHE A 117 -8.74 6.13 8.63
CA PHE A 117 -8.79 7.58 8.52
C PHE A 117 -9.97 8.04 7.67
N PRO A 118 -11.20 7.84 8.17
CA PRO A 118 -12.41 8.18 7.40
C PRO A 118 -12.54 9.67 7.07
N GLU A 119 -11.82 10.53 7.78
CA GLU A 119 -11.80 11.97 7.52
C GLU A 119 -10.97 12.33 6.30
N THR A 120 -10.08 11.46 5.83
CA THR A 120 -9.30 11.72 4.62
C THR A 120 -10.21 11.54 3.40
N PRO A 121 -10.29 12.54 2.52
CA PRO A 121 -11.16 12.40 1.34
C PRO A 121 -10.81 11.17 0.51
N VAL A 122 -11.82 10.44 0.07
CA VAL A 122 -11.63 9.22 -0.74
C VAL A 122 -10.80 9.53 -1.98
N ALA A 123 -11.07 10.67 -2.64
CA ALA A 123 -10.31 11.04 -3.84
C ALA A 123 -8.82 11.15 -3.58
N VAL A 124 -8.42 11.61 -2.39
CA VAL A 124 -7.00 11.70 -2.02
C VAL A 124 -6.41 10.30 -1.85
N VAL A 125 -7.10 9.42 -1.15
CA VAL A 125 -6.63 8.05 -0.94
C VAL A 125 -6.49 7.34 -2.29
N LEU A 126 -7.51 7.42 -3.16
CA LEU A 126 -7.47 6.80 -4.48
C LEU A 126 -6.29 7.30 -5.29
N LYS A 127 -6.10 8.61 -5.34
CA LYS A 127 -5.00 9.21 -6.11
C LYS A 127 -3.64 8.73 -5.61
N GLU A 128 -3.46 8.70 -4.30
CA GLU A 128 -2.19 8.31 -3.70
C GLU A 128 -1.84 6.86 -4.00
N TYR A 129 -2.80 5.95 -3.91
CA TYR A 129 -2.55 4.54 -4.18
C TYR A 129 -2.45 4.23 -5.67
N VAL A 130 -3.13 4.98 -6.52
CA VAL A 130 -2.95 4.89 -7.97
C VAL A 130 -1.55 5.36 -8.35
N ASP A 131 -1.11 6.50 -7.82
CA ASP A 131 0.25 7.02 -8.08
C ASP A 131 1.31 6.02 -7.60
N LEU A 132 1.10 5.42 -6.44
CA LEU A 132 2.00 4.43 -5.88
C LEU A 132 2.05 3.19 -6.78
N THR A 133 0.91 2.74 -7.28
CA THR A 133 0.83 1.60 -8.19
C THR A 133 1.63 1.86 -9.47
N SER A 134 1.59 3.08 -9.98
CA SER A 134 2.31 3.46 -11.20
C SER A 134 3.82 3.39 -11.05
N CYS A 135 4.33 3.32 -9.82
CA CYS A 135 5.76 3.11 -9.57
C CYS A 135 6.20 1.66 -9.84
N PHE A 136 5.26 0.72 -9.83
CA PHE A 136 5.55 -0.72 -9.97
C PHE A 136 4.97 -1.34 -11.22
N TYR A 137 3.90 -0.76 -11.78
CA TYR A 137 3.12 -1.36 -12.86
C TYR A 137 2.73 -0.33 -13.91
N GLU A 138 2.32 -0.83 -15.08
CA GLU A 138 1.75 -0.01 -16.14
C GLU A 138 0.40 -0.62 -16.56
N GLY A 139 -0.51 0.23 -16.99
CA GLY A 139 -1.74 -0.22 -17.64
C GLY A 139 -2.77 -0.85 -16.72
N ALA A 140 -3.01 -2.15 -16.89
CA ALA A 140 -4.14 -2.84 -16.27
C ALA A 140 -4.15 -2.77 -14.73
N GLU A 141 -3.00 -2.92 -14.11
CA GLU A 141 -2.89 -2.91 -12.65
C GLU A 141 -3.33 -1.58 -12.04
N ILE A 142 -3.01 -0.48 -12.71
CA ILE A 142 -3.41 0.84 -12.26
C ILE A 142 -4.93 0.97 -12.28
N ARG A 143 -5.57 0.49 -13.35
CA ARG A 143 -7.04 0.52 -13.45
C ARG A 143 -7.68 -0.38 -12.40
N VAL A 144 -7.08 -1.56 -12.14
CA VAL A 144 -7.60 -2.48 -11.14
C VAL A 144 -7.58 -1.85 -9.75
N VAL A 145 -6.47 -1.23 -9.37
CA VAL A 145 -6.37 -0.56 -8.06
C VAL A 145 -7.42 0.55 -7.95
N ASN A 146 -7.50 1.40 -8.97
CA ASN A 146 -8.46 2.49 -8.94
C ASN A 146 -9.90 1.98 -8.83
N GLY A 147 -10.27 1.01 -9.65
CA GLY A 147 -11.62 0.46 -9.65
C GLY A 147 -11.98 -0.24 -8.36
N MET A 148 -11.08 -1.08 -7.85
CA MET A 148 -11.33 -1.83 -6.63
C MET A 148 -11.44 -0.93 -5.41
N LEU A 149 -10.49 0.00 -5.24
CA LEU A 149 -10.55 0.92 -4.10
C LEU A 149 -11.77 1.83 -4.18
N SER A 150 -12.15 2.26 -5.38
CA SER A 150 -13.36 3.06 -5.56
C SER A 150 -14.61 2.29 -5.14
N ASN A 151 -14.73 1.04 -5.57
CA ASN A 151 -15.89 0.19 -5.21
C ASN A 151 -15.92 -0.10 -3.71
N ILE A 152 -14.78 -0.40 -3.12
CA ILE A 152 -14.70 -0.66 -1.69
C ILE A 152 -15.06 0.60 -0.90
N ALA A 153 -14.56 1.76 -1.30
CA ALA A 153 -14.89 3.02 -0.64
C ALA A 153 -16.39 3.29 -0.67
N LYS A 154 -17.05 3.04 -1.80
CA LYS A 154 -18.50 3.19 -1.92
C LYS A 154 -19.23 2.26 -0.98
N ALA A 155 -18.81 1.01 -0.90
CA ALA A 155 -19.42 0.03 -0.01
C ALA A 155 -19.27 0.45 1.46
N LEU A 156 -18.13 0.98 1.84
CA LEU A 156 -17.88 1.46 3.21
C LEU A 156 -18.75 2.66 3.55
N GLN A 157 -19.00 3.56 2.59
CA GLN A 157 -19.85 4.73 2.81
C GLN A 157 -21.33 4.36 2.93
N SER A 158 -21.72 3.24 2.34
CA SER A 158 -23.12 2.76 2.38
C SER A 158 -23.46 1.96 3.62
N ALA A 159 -22.44 1.57 4.39
CA ALA A 159 -22.63 0.72 5.57
C ALA A 159 -23.08 1.51 6.80
#